data_e06ee3337ec106b5baf49698b4b3825c
#
_entry.id   e06ee3337ec106b5baf49698b4b3825c
#
_cell.length_a   1.000
_cell.length_b   1.000
_cell.length_c   1.000
_cell.angle_alpha   90.00
_cell.angle_beta   90.00
_cell.angle_gamma   90.00
#
_symmetry.space_group_name_H-M   'P 1'
#
loop_
_entity.id
_entity.type
_entity.pdbx_description
1 polymer ?
#
loop_
_entity_poly.entity_id
_entity_poly.type
_entity_poly.pdbx_seq_one_letter_code
_entity_poly.pdbx_strand_id
1 'polypeptide(L)'
;MRSDDVQTAGRFGGIYWNGRRMSYIVLMVGLGFLILLVAWLPMVLKELPLSLPIICVALGFAVFSLLRLENPEPLAFPEATERLTELIVIISLMGAGLKLDRRIGWRRWIITWRLLGITMPLSILMIALIGWYWLDFPLAASILLGAALAPTDPVLASDIQVGPPKSGEEDEIRFSLTSEAGLNDGLAFPFVHLAIGVALLNNNPPWEMLKHWALLDVLWRLAAGVGVGWLVGRFLGYVTFRVPNRANLSRTGDGFVSLGITLIAYGLTELVSGYGFVAVFVAAVALRDAERDSEYHERLHDFVEQTERLMMMVMLVLFGGTLVHGLIDALSWSAVGAAVVILFLVRPLAGVAGLAGVPVPLAEKLAIGFFGIRGMGSIYYVAYALNTAEFDVPNALWAVTGLIVLLSILVHGTTVTPIMRRIDRRRQAMDPPPAAAIHPRMEKAGVSPDP
;
A
#
# COMPACT_ATOMS: atom_id res chain seq x y z
N MET A 1 45.72 29.95 -35.64
CA MET A 1 44.82 29.09 -34.86
C MET A 1 45.70 28.03 -34.20
N ARG A 2 45.91 28.18 -32.90
CA ARG A 2 46.91 27.41 -32.14
C ARG A 2 46.37 26.03 -31.75
N SER A 3 47.25 25.04 -31.86
CA SER A 3 47.02 23.62 -31.52
C SER A 3 46.68 23.32 -30.05
N ASP A 4 46.60 24.32 -29.18
CA ASP A 4 46.42 24.17 -27.75
C ASP A 4 44.95 24.08 -27.33
N ASP A 5 44.00 24.53 -28.15
CA ASP A 5 42.57 24.53 -27.83
C ASP A 5 41.88 23.16 -28.04
N VAL A 6 42.54 22.24 -28.77
CA VAL A 6 41.98 20.89 -29.02
C VAL A 6 42.32 19.92 -27.93
N GLN A 7 43.42 20.13 -27.14
CA GLN A 7 43.81 19.25 -26.06
C GLN A 7 43.05 19.50 -24.73
N THR A 8 42.54 20.71 -24.53
CA THR A 8 41.75 21.03 -23.31
C THR A 8 40.31 20.50 -23.38
N ALA A 9 39.70 20.47 -24.55
CA ALA A 9 38.33 19.92 -24.70
C ALA A 9 38.24 18.41 -24.47
N GLY A 10 39.29 17.65 -24.78
CA GLY A 10 39.36 16.21 -24.54
C GLY A 10 39.50 15.79 -23.07
N ARG A 11 40.15 16.65 -22.25
CA ARG A 11 40.35 16.37 -20.81
C ARG A 11 39.10 16.64 -19.99
N PHE A 12 38.34 17.67 -20.29
CA PHE A 12 37.08 17.95 -19.58
C PHE A 12 35.97 16.94 -19.91
N GLY A 13 35.86 16.46 -21.15
CA GLY A 13 34.91 15.41 -21.53
C GLY A 13 35.17 14.07 -20.84
N GLY A 14 36.45 13.70 -20.63
CA GLY A 14 36.82 12.45 -19.97
C GLY A 14 36.52 12.41 -18.47
N ILE A 15 36.65 13.55 -17.78
CA ILE A 15 36.36 13.64 -16.34
C ILE A 15 34.85 13.58 -16.09
N TYR A 16 34.05 14.25 -16.90
CA TYR A 16 32.58 14.18 -16.81
C TYR A 16 32.04 12.79 -17.16
N TRP A 17 32.60 12.12 -18.14
CA TRP A 17 32.24 10.76 -18.54
C TRP A 17 32.58 9.73 -17.45
N ASN A 18 33.75 9.85 -16.83
CA ASN A 18 34.16 8.97 -15.71
C ASN A 18 33.28 9.18 -14.48
N GLY A 19 32.92 10.42 -14.15
CA GLY A 19 32.02 10.70 -13.02
C GLY A 19 30.62 10.07 -13.16
N ARG A 20 29.97 10.27 -14.31
CA ARG A 20 28.65 9.64 -14.60
C ARG A 20 28.72 8.11 -14.62
N ARG A 21 29.79 7.54 -15.19
CA ARG A 21 29.99 6.10 -15.23
C ARG A 21 30.22 5.52 -13.84
N MET A 22 30.98 6.22 -13.00
CA MET A 22 31.22 5.83 -11.61
C MET A 22 29.91 5.88 -10.81
N SER A 23 29.11 6.93 -10.92
CA SER A 23 27.80 7.06 -10.26
C SER A 23 26.85 5.93 -10.68
N TYR A 24 26.78 5.57 -11.96
CA TYR A 24 25.97 4.45 -12.45
C TYR A 24 26.42 3.10 -11.86
N ILE A 25 27.72 2.83 -11.78
CA ILE A 25 28.25 1.58 -11.20
C ILE A 25 27.91 1.50 -9.71
N VAL A 26 28.08 2.59 -8.97
CA VAL A 26 27.72 2.66 -7.55
C VAL A 26 26.21 2.41 -7.35
N LEU A 27 25.36 2.99 -8.22
CA LEU A 27 23.93 2.74 -8.20
C LEU A 27 23.59 1.25 -8.43
N MET A 28 24.22 0.61 -9.42
CA MET A 28 24.01 -0.82 -9.70
C MET A 28 24.44 -1.70 -8.54
N VAL A 29 25.59 -1.42 -7.94
CA VAL A 29 26.06 -2.15 -6.76
C VAL A 29 25.12 -1.94 -5.58
N GLY A 30 24.70 -0.70 -5.33
CA GLY A 30 23.74 -0.37 -4.27
C GLY A 30 22.39 -1.07 -4.45
N LEU A 31 21.87 -1.08 -5.68
CA LEU A 31 20.62 -1.79 -6.00
C LEU A 31 20.78 -3.32 -5.80
N GLY A 32 21.92 -3.89 -6.21
CA GLY A 32 22.20 -5.30 -5.98
C GLY A 32 22.24 -5.66 -4.48
N PHE A 33 22.90 -4.84 -3.66
CA PHE A 33 22.88 -5.01 -2.20
C PHE A 33 21.48 -4.86 -1.61
N LEU A 34 20.68 -3.90 -2.07
CA LEU A 34 19.30 -3.72 -1.62
C LEU A 34 18.44 -4.94 -1.95
N ILE A 35 18.55 -5.50 -3.16
CA ILE A 35 17.80 -6.71 -3.57
C ILE A 35 18.17 -7.89 -2.65
N LEU A 36 19.46 -8.11 -2.36
CA LEU A 36 19.91 -9.16 -1.44
C LEU A 36 19.40 -8.93 -0.02
N LEU A 37 19.43 -7.68 0.43
CA LEU A 37 18.91 -7.30 1.75
C LEU A 37 17.41 -7.59 1.85
N VAL A 38 16.63 -7.20 0.84
CA VAL A 38 15.18 -7.50 0.77
C VAL A 38 14.89 -8.99 0.78
N ALA A 39 15.74 -9.80 0.14
CA ALA A 39 15.59 -11.25 0.08
C ALA A 39 15.95 -11.95 1.41
N TRP A 40 17.03 -11.54 2.06
CA TRP A 40 17.59 -12.26 3.22
C TRP A 40 17.15 -11.72 4.57
N LEU A 41 16.94 -10.40 4.67
CA LEU A 41 16.66 -9.74 5.94
C LEU A 41 15.40 -10.24 6.64
N PRO A 42 14.27 -10.54 5.95
CA PRO A 42 13.09 -11.10 6.61
C PRO A 42 13.37 -12.39 7.38
N MET A 43 14.31 -13.22 6.90
CA MET A 43 14.71 -14.46 7.58
C MET A 43 15.45 -14.18 8.90
N VAL A 44 16.24 -13.09 8.94
CA VAL A 44 16.99 -12.66 10.13
C VAL A 44 16.08 -11.92 11.12
N LEU A 45 15.12 -11.14 10.61
CA LEU A 45 14.25 -10.29 11.42
C LEU A 45 13.11 -11.04 12.13
N LYS A 46 12.85 -12.31 11.80
CA LYS A 46 11.72 -13.08 12.38
C LYS A 46 11.63 -13.02 13.92
N GLU A 47 12.77 -12.88 14.59
CA GLU A 47 12.86 -12.84 16.06
C GLU A 47 12.96 -11.41 16.62
N LEU A 48 13.17 -10.40 15.77
CA LEU A 48 13.37 -9.02 16.19
C LEU A 48 12.09 -8.19 16.02
N PRO A 49 11.82 -7.25 16.94
CA PRO A 49 10.68 -6.34 16.81
C PRO A 49 11.00 -5.18 15.85
N LEU A 50 11.56 -5.47 14.69
CA LEU A 50 11.95 -4.50 13.66
C LEU A 50 11.40 -4.96 12.32
N SER A 51 10.66 -4.10 11.65
CA SER A 51 10.17 -4.38 10.31
C SER A 51 11.19 -3.99 9.23
N LEU A 52 11.15 -4.70 8.10
CA LEU A 52 11.98 -4.41 6.94
C LEU A 52 11.83 -2.94 6.44
N PRO A 53 10.63 -2.33 6.42
CA PRO A 53 10.45 -0.93 6.09
C PRO A 53 11.31 0.04 6.91
N ILE A 54 11.40 -0.15 8.23
CA ILE A 54 12.23 0.70 9.11
C ILE A 54 13.69 0.67 8.68
N ILE A 55 14.20 -0.53 8.37
CA ILE A 55 15.59 -0.70 7.96
C ILE A 55 15.86 -0.05 6.61
N CYS A 56 14.93 -0.16 5.65
CA CYS A 56 15.09 0.47 4.34
C CYS A 56 15.08 2.00 4.42
N VAL A 57 14.22 2.60 5.24
CA VAL A 57 14.23 4.05 5.48
C VAL A 57 15.54 4.48 6.16
N ALA A 58 15.98 3.75 7.19
CA ALA A 58 17.25 4.04 7.89
C ALA A 58 18.47 3.87 6.96
N LEU A 59 18.47 2.84 6.10
CA LEU A 59 19.50 2.63 5.09
C LEU A 59 19.53 3.78 4.09
N GLY A 60 18.35 4.21 3.57
CA GLY A 60 18.26 5.36 2.68
C GLY A 60 18.81 6.62 3.33
N PHE A 61 18.38 6.92 4.55
CA PHE A 61 18.91 8.05 5.32
C PHE A 61 20.45 7.99 5.45
N ALA A 62 21.00 6.83 5.82
CA ALA A 62 22.44 6.67 5.98
C ALA A 62 23.20 6.80 4.65
N VAL A 63 22.75 6.14 3.59
CA VAL A 63 23.41 6.14 2.27
C VAL A 63 23.43 7.54 1.67
N PHE A 64 22.30 8.25 1.66
CA PHE A 64 22.22 9.60 1.11
C PHE A 64 23.03 10.61 1.94
N SER A 65 23.05 10.46 3.28
CA SER A 65 23.84 11.30 4.17
C SER A 65 25.34 11.10 3.99
N LEU A 66 25.80 9.83 3.93
CA LEU A 66 27.24 9.49 3.86
C LEU A 66 27.82 9.71 2.47
N LEU A 67 27.11 9.31 1.41
CA LEU A 67 27.59 9.40 0.03
C LEU A 67 27.26 10.73 -0.63
N ARG A 68 26.52 11.60 0.03
CA ARG A 68 26.09 12.91 -0.49
C ARG A 68 25.47 12.79 -1.89
N LEU A 69 24.56 11.82 -2.04
CA LEU A 69 23.84 11.60 -3.30
C LEU A 69 22.91 12.77 -3.60
N GLU A 70 22.55 12.92 -4.88
CA GLU A 70 21.58 13.92 -5.32
C GLU A 70 20.22 13.70 -4.62
N ASN A 71 19.52 14.81 -4.37
CA ASN A 71 18.24 14.81 -3.68
C ASN A 71 17.16 14.07 -4.49
N PRO A 72 16.54 12.99 -3.97
CA PRO A 72 15.42 12.33 -4.60
C PRO A 72 14.08 13.01 -4.26
N GLU A 73 14.07 14.33 -4.10
CA GLU A 73 12.92 15.10 -3.65
C GLU A 73 11.73 14.96 -4.60
N PRO A 74 10.52 14.68 -4.08
CA PRO A 74 9.32 14.54 -4.90
C PRO A 74 8.98 15.77 -5.74
N LEU A 75 9.27 16.97 -5.22
CA LEU A 75 9.06 18.23 -5.94
C LEU A 75 10.08 18.45 -7.08
N ALA A 76 11.28 17.86 -6.99
CA ALA A 76 12.27 17.90 -8.07
C ALA A 76 11.96 16.89 -9.19
N PHE A 77 11.29 15.78 -8.84
CA PHE A 77 10.93 14.70 -9.77
C PHE A 77 9.44 14.33 -9.66
N PRO A 78 8.52 15.29 -9.90
CA PRO A 78 7.10 15.09 -9.59
C PRO A 78 6.47 13.96 -10.40
N GLU A 79 6.68 13.88 -11.70
CA GLU A 79 6.15 12.82 -12.56
C GLU A 79 6.73 11.44 -12.21
N ALA A 80 8.02 11.35 -11.93
CA ALA A 80 8.65 10.07 -11.54
C ALA A 80 8.11 9.58 -10.20
N THR A 81 7.93 10.47 -9.23
CA THR A 81 7.34 10.13 -7.92
C THR A 81 5.92 9.61 -8.09
N GLU A 82 5.09 10.31 -8.86
CA GLU A 82 3.72 9.89 -9.15
C GLU A 82 3.69 8.51 -9.82
N ARG A 83 4.41 8.33 -10.95
CA ARG A 83 4.33 7.08 -11.72
C ARG A 83 4.91 5.87 -10.99
N LEU A 84 5.99 6.05 -10.23
CA LEU A 84 6.57 4.95 -9.45
C LEU A 84 5.64 4.54 -8.29
N THR A 85 5.09 5.50 -7.56
CA THR A 85 4.16 5.20 -6.47
C THR A 85 2.83 4.63 -6.99
N GLU A 86 2.31 5.12 -8.12
CA GLU A 86 1.16 4.56 -8.83
C GLU A 86 1.36 3.07 -9.14
N LEU A 87 2.49 2.73 -9.77
CA LEU A 87 2.80 1.35 -10.15
C LEU A 87 2.89 0.43 -8.93
N ILE A 88 3.50 0.89 -7.83
CA ILE A 88 3.57 0.14 -6.59
C ILE A 88 2.16 -0.14 -6.05
N VAL A 89 1.32 0.88 -5.99
CA VAL A 89 -0.04 0.74 -5.44
C VAL A 89 -0.89 -0.21 -6.28
N ILE A 90 -0.88 -0.12 -7.62
CA ILE A 90 -1.68 -1.04 -8.46
C ILE A 90 -1.22 -2.50 -8.35
N ILE A 91 0.08 -2.75 -8.22
CA ILE A 91 0.61 -4.10 -7.99
C ILE A 91 0.17 -4.62 -6.62
N SER A 92 0.25 -3.77 -5.60
CA SER A 92 -0.18 -4.06 -4.23
C SER A 92 -1.66 -4.44 -4.14
N LEU A 93 -2.53 -3.70 -4.85
CA LEU A 93 -3.97 -3.97 -4.90
C LEU A 93 -4.28 -5.33 -5.54
N MET A 94 -3.53 -5.74 -6.57
CA MET A 94 -3.63 -7.08 -7.14
C MET A 94 -3.25 -8.14 -6.09
N GLY A 95 -2.15 -7.95 -5.37
CA GLY A 95 -1.70 -8.83 -4.29
C GLY A 95 -2.73 -8.96 -3.17
N ALA A 96 -3.27 -7.84 -2.69
CA ALA A 96 -4.29 -7.82 -1.65
C ALA A 96 -5.58 -8.57 -2.08
N GLY A 97 -6.02 -8.37 -3.32
CA GLY A 97 -7.22 -9.04 -3.84
C GLY A 97 -7.05 -10.55 -4.03
N LEU A 98 -5.86 -11.02 -4.45
CA LEU A 98 -5.55 -12.44 -4.62
C LEU A 98 -5.49 -13.21 -3.30
N LYS A 99 -5.18 -12.55 -2.17
CA LYS A 99 -5.17 -13.15 -0.83
C LYS A 99 -6.56 -13.53 -0.31
N LEU A 100 -7.63 -12.87 -0.79
CA LEU A 100 -8.96 -13.01 -0.21
C LEU A 100 -9.67 -14.29 -0.67
N ASP A 101 -9.88 -15.21 0.25
CA ASP A 101 -10.63 -16.45 0.02
C ASP A 101 -12.14 -16.29 0.23
N ARG A 102 -12.55 -15.29 1.01
CA ARG A 102 -13.94 -15.01 1.34
C ARG A 102 -14.69 -14.38 0.17
N ARG A 103 -15.76 -15.03 -0.30
CA ARG A 103 -16.63 -14.51 -1.38
C ARG A 103 -17.22 -13.17 -1.01
N ILE A 104 -17.26 -12.24 -1.97
CA ILE A 104 -17.93 -10.94 -1.79
C ILE A 104 -19.38 -11.17 -1.40
N GLY A 105 -19.84 -10.41 -0.39
CA GLY A 105 -21.23 -10.46 0.05
C GLY A 105 -21.48 -9.43 1.14
N TRP A 106 -22.72 -8.87 1.16
CA TRP A 106 -23.07 -7.80 2.07
C TRP A 106 -22.80 -8.14 3.55
N ARG A 107 -23.28 -9.31 3.99
CA ARG A 107 -23.12 -9.74 5.40
C ARG A 107 -21.71 -10.23 5.72
N ARG A 108 -21.06 -10.88 4.76
CA ARG A 108 -19.72 -11.46 4.95
C ARG A 108 -18.62 -10.41 5.02
N TRP A 109 -18.86 -9.24 4.40
CA TRP A 109 -17.94 -8.12 4.32
C TRP A 109 -18.44 -6.92 5.14
N ILE A 110 -19.32 -7.14 6.09
CA ILE A 110 -19.97 -6.03 6.83
C ILE A 110 -18.98 -5.13 7.55
N ILE A 111 -17.91 -5.68 8.10
CA ILE A 111 -16.85 -4.91 8.74
C ILE A 111 -16.15 -4.05 7.69
N THR A 112 -15.74 -4.63 6.58
CA THR A 112 -15.11 -3.92 5.45
C THR A 112 -15.99 -2.76 4.95
N TRP A 113 -17.30 -3.03 4.70
CA TRP A 113 -18.22 -1.98 4.25
C TRP A 113 -18.36 -0.84 5.25
N ARG A 114 -18.30 -1.14 6.53
CA ARG A 114 -18.36 -0.11 7.59
C ARG A 114 -17.05 0.66 7.72
N LEU A 115 -15.90 0.01 7.54
CA LEU A 115 -14.60 0.67 7.50
C LEU A 115 -14.52 1.63 6.30
N LEU A 116 -14.99 1.22 5.14
CA LEU A 116 -14.98 2.03 3.93
C LEU A 116 -16.06 3.12 3.93
N GLY A 117 -17.28 2.81 4.39
CA GLY A 117 -18.43 3.74 4.31
C GLY A 117 -18.58 4.67 5.51
N ILE A 118 -17.96 4.36 6.66
CA ILE A 118 -18.06 5.17 7.88
C ILE A 118 -16.68 5.60 8.36
N THR A 119 -15.79 4.64 8.63
CA THR A 119 -14.48 4.95 9.23
C THR A 119 -13.64 5.83 8.31
N MET A 120 -13.55 5.50 7.03
CA MET A 120 -12.74 6.24 6.07
C MET A 120 -13.27 7.68 5.84
N PRO A 121 -14.55 7.93 5.50
CA PRO A 121 -15.08 9.29 5.36
C PRO A 121 -14.96 10.11 6.65
N LEU A 122 -15.18 9.49 7.81
CA LEU A 122 -15.01 10.16 9.10
C LEU A 122 -13.54 10.52 9.34
N SER A 123 -12.60 9.64 8.99
CA SER A 123 -11.16 9.93 9.07
C SER A 123 -10.77 11.08 8.14
N ILE A 124 -11.25 11.08 6.89
CA ILE A 124 -11.02 12.18 5.93
C ILE A 124 -11.52 13.51 6.52
N LEU A 125 -12.76 13.52 7.02
CA LEU A 125 -13.34 14.72 7.61
C LEU A 125 -12.53 15.21 8.82
N MET A 126 -12.20 14.33 9.76
CA MET A 126 -11.45 14.72 10.96
C MET A 126 -10.06 15.25 10.60
N ILE A 127 -9.35 14.62 9.68
CA ILE A 127 -8.03 15.09 9.23
C ILE A 127 -8.15 16.42 8.49
N ALA A 128 -9.16 16.59 7.63
CA ALA A 128 -9.41 17.85 6.94
C ALA A 128 -9.72 18.98 7.93
N LEU A 129 -10.51 18.72 8.97
CA LEU A 129 -10.77 19.69 10.03
C LEU A 129 -9.50 20.07 10.82
N ILE A 130 -8.61 19.11 11.09
CA ILE A 130 -7.29 19.37 11.68
C ILE A 130 -6.46 20.23 10.74
N GLY A 131 -6.42 19.91 9.45
CA GLY A 131 -5.76 20.74 8.44
C GLY A 131 -6.25 22.18 8.45
N TRP A 132 -7.57 22.35 8.45
CA TRP A 132 -8.18 23.69 8.38
C TRP A 132 -8.07 24.49 9.68
N TYR A 133 -8.44 23.89 10.84
CA TYR A 133 -8.52 24.66 12.09
C TYR A 133 -7.23 24.68 12.92
N TRP A 134 -6.37 23.68 12.75
CA TRP A 134 -5.14 23.58 13.54
C TRP A 134 -3.89 23.97 12.75
N LEU A 135 -3.84 23.62 11.45
CA LEU A 135 -2.69 23.92 10.59
C LEU A 135 -2.89 25.18 9.75
N ASP A 136 -4.06 25.80 9.79
CA ASP A 136 -4.45 26.96 8.96
C ASP A 136 -4.26 26.72 7.45
N PHE A 137 -4.46 25.48 7.01
CA PHE A 137 -4.37 25.13 5.59
C PHE A 137 -5.63 25.62 4.84
N PRO A 138 -5.48 26.09 3.59
CA PRO A 138 -6.61 26.33 2.70
C PRO A 138 -7.52 25.10 2.57
N LEU A 139 -8.78 25.31 2.20
CA LEU A 139 -9.78 24.24 2.13
C LEU A 139 -9.34 23.08 1.24
N ALA A 140 -8.81 23.37 0.05
CA ALA A 140 -8.31 22.36 -0.88
C ALA A 140 -7.20 21.51 -0.26
N ALA A 141 -6.19 22.15 0.35
CA ALA A 141 -5.07 21.47 1.00
C ALA A 141 -5.53 20.62 2.19
N SER A 142 -6.51 21.12 2.94
CA SER A 142 -7.10 20.40 4.09
C SER A 142 -7.86 19.13 3.63
N ILE A 143 -8.66 19.23 2.57
CA ILE A 143 -9.35 18.07 1.98
C ILE A 143 -8.33 17.07 1.43
N LEU A 144 -7.30 17.54 0.71
CA LEU A 144 -6.24 16.69 0.18
C LEU A 144 -5.50 15.94 1.29
N LEU A 145 -5.15 16.63 2.38
CA LEU A 145 -4.50 16.01 3.54
C LEU A 145 -5.37 14.87 4.11
N GLY A 146 -6.68 15.10 4.24
CA GLY A 146 -7.63 14.08 4.67
C GLY A 146 -7.70 12.89 3.70
N ALA A 147 -7.85 13.17 2.40
CA ALA A 147 -7.95 12.17 1.35
C ALA A 147 -6.67 11.32 1.23
N ALA A 148 -5.51 11.94 1.32
CA ALA A 148 -4.21 11.25 1.22
C ALA A 148 -3.86 10.44 2.46
N LEU A 149 -4.30 10.85 3.65
CA LEU A 149 -3.94 10.20 4.90
C LEU A 149 -5.01 9.28 5.49
N ALA A 150 -6.21 9.19 4.91
CA ALA A 150 -7.23 8.26 5.39
C ALA A 150 -7.00 6.80 4.92
N PRO A 151 -6.58 6.54 3.66
CA PRO A 151 -6.30 5.18 3.20
C PRO A 151 -5.17 4.50 3.96
N THR A 152 -5.14 3.16 3.94
CA THR A 152 -4.15 2.34 4.62
C THR A 152 -3.38 1.50 3.61
N ASP A 153 -2.09 1.40 3.79
CA ASP A 153 -1.16 0.74 2.86
C ASP A 153 -1.13 -0.77 3.09
N PRO A 154 -1.49 -1.58 2.09
CA PRO A 154 -1.48 -3.03 2.24
C PRO A 154 -0.08 -3.63 2.36
N VAL A 155 0.96 -3.03 1.75
CA VAL A 155 2.33 -3.57 1.77
C VAL A 155 2.95 -3.44 3.15
N LEU A 156 2.85 -2.24 3.71
CA LEU A 156 3.38 -1.96 5.06
C LEU A 156 2.58 -2.69 6.14
N ALA A 157 1.35 -3.11 5.81
CA ALA A 157 0.45 -3.87 6.68
C ALA A 157 0.57 -5.40 6.52
N SER A 158 1.54 -5.92 5.75
CA SER A 158 1.65 -7.34 5.41
C SER A 158 1.62 -8.29 6.62
N ASP A 159 2.21 -7.90 7.74
CA ASP A 159 2.24 -8.70 8.99
C ASP A 159 0.86 -8.88 9.66
N ILE A 160 -0.13 -8.05 9.29
CA ILE A 160 -1.50 -8.10 9.83
C ILE A 160 -2.54 -8.43 8.76
N GLN A 161 -2.11 -8.80 7.58
CA GLN A 161 -2.99 -9.26 6.50
C GLN A 161 -3.28 -10.75 6.57
N VAL A 162 -4.24 -11.16 5.77
CA VAL A 162 -4.48 -12.57 5.45
C VAL A 162 -3.21 -13.16 4.83
N GLY A 163 -2.89 -14.40 5.19
CA GLY A 163 -1.80 -15.16 4.58
C GLY A 163 -2.03 -15.45 3.09
N PRO A 164 -1.10 -16.17 2.45
CA PRO A 164 -1.26 -16.60 1.07
C PRO A 164 -2.59 -17.33 0.82
N PRO A 165 -3.08 -17.38 -0.43
CA PRO A 165 -4.30 -18.13 -0.77
C PRO A 165 -4.30 -19.53 -0.16
N LYS A 166 -5.41 -19.96 0.43
CA LYS A 166 -5.59 -21.26 1.09
C LYS A 166 -4.77 -21.51 2.37
N SER A 167 -4.10 -20.51 2.93
CA SER A 167 -3.36 -20.67 4.20
C SER A 167 -4.26 -20.98 5.41
N GLY A 168 -5.54 -20.71 5.32
CA GLY A 168 -6.49 -20.82 6.43
C GLY A 168 -6.39 -19.72 7.48
N GLU A 169 -5.54 -18.73 7.28
CA GLU A 169 -5.30 -17.61 8.21
C GLU A 169 -6.25 -16.41 7.96
N GLU A 170 -7.52 -16.68 7.66
CA GLU A 170 -8.51 -15.65 7.35
C GLU A 170 -9.42 -15.34 8.54
N ASP A 171 -8.87 -14.81 9.62
CA ASP A 171 -9.66 -14.28 10.75
C ASP A 171 -10.25 -12.89 10.43
N GLU A 172 -11.23 -12.45 11.26
CA GLU A 172 -11.97 -11.19 11.04
C GLU A 172 -11.07 -9.95 11.03
N ILE A 173 -10.01 -9.90 11.84
CA ILE A 173 -9.09 -8.73 11.85
C ILE A 173 -8.28 -8.70 10.57
N ARG A 174 -7.59 -9.81 10.26
CA ARG A 174 -6.75 -9.90 9.06
C ARG A 174 -7.57 -9.70 7.78
N PHE A 175 -8.74 -10.36 7.69
CA PHE A 175 -9.64 -10.18 6.55
C PHE A 175 -10.09 -8.74 6.38
N SER A 176 -10.54 -8.10 7.47
CA SER A 176 -11.07 -6.74 7.41
C SER A 176 -9.99 -5.73 7.02
N LEU A 177 -8.79 -5.87 7.57
CA LEU A 177 -7.66 -4.97 7.25
C LEU A 177 -7.16 -5.17 5.82
N THR A 178 -7.09 -6.42 5.33
CA THR A 178 -6.69 -6.70 3.95
C THR A 178 -7.70 -6.17 2.93
N SER A 179 -8.98 -6.46 3.16
CA SER A 179 -10.05 -6.04 2.25
C SER A 179 -10.30 -4.53 2.30
N GLU A 180 -10.13 -3.90 3.46
CA GLU A 180 -10.16 -2.43 3.60
C GLU A 180 -9.00 -1.81 2.82
N ALA A 181 -7.75 -2.24 3.07
CA ALA A 181 -6.56 -1.69 2.42
C ALA A 181 -6.61 -1.83 0.89
N GLY A 182 -7.20 -2.93 0.39
CA GLY A 182 -7.36 -3.13 -1.05
C GLY A 182 -8.43 -2.26 -1.71
N LEU A 183 -9.40 -1.72 -0.97
CA LEU A 183 -10.47 -0.90 -1.53
C LEU A 183 -10.34 0.58 -1.20
N ASN A 184 -9.76 0.93 -0.05
CA ASN A 184 -9.73 2.31 0.42
C ASN A 184 -8.88 3.22 -0.47
N ASP A 185 -7.81 2.70 -1.09
CA ASP A 185 -7.02 3.47 -2.04
C ASP A 185 -7.87 3.93 -3.24
N GLY A 186 -8.63 3.02 -3.84
CA GLY A 186 -9.56 3.40 -4.92
C GLY A 186 -10.66 4.36 -4.47
N LEU A 187 -11.13 4.23 -3.23
CA LEU A 187 -12.20 5.07 -2.66
C LEU A 187 -11.71 6.43 -2.14
N ALA A 188 -10.40 6.66 -2.06
CA ALA A 188 -9.83 7.98 -1.74
C ALA A 188 -9.93 8.96 -2.92
N PHE A 189 -9.87 8.46 -4.15
CA PHE A 189 -9.86 9.30 -5.35
C PHE A 189 -11.00 10.31 -5.47
N PRO A 190 -12.27 9.97 -5.17
CA PRO A 190 -13.33 10.99 -5.14
C PRO A 190 -12.97 12.20 -4.31
N PHE A 191 -12.35 12.01 -3.16
CA PHE A 191 -11.96 13.11 -2.25
C PHE A 191 -10.71 13.83 -2.72
N VAL A 192 -9.76 13.13 -3.36
CA VAL A 192 -8.59 13.76 -4.02
C VAL A 192 -9.08 14.65 -5.17
N HIS A 193 -9.99 14.18 -6.02
CA HIS A 193 -10.59 14.99 -7.09
C HIS A 193 -11.41 16.16 -6.54
N LEU A 194 -12.09 15.97 -5.39
CA LEU A 194 -12.75 17.08 -4.71
C LEU A 194 -11.73 18.16 -4.31
N ALA A 195 -10.60 17.76 -3.73
CA ALA A 195 -9.54 18.70 -3.34
C ALA A 195 -8.97 19.44 -4.56
N ILE A 196 -8.69 18.72 -5.65
CA ILE A 196 -8.22 19.30 -6.93
C ILE A 196 -9.26 20.31 -7.46
N GLY A 197 -10.53 19.93 -7.52
CA GLY A 197 -11.61 20.80 -7.99
C GLY A 197 -11.75 22.08 -7.15
N VAL A 198 -11.60 21.96 -5.83
CA VAL A 198 -11.62 23.11 -4.91
C VAL A 198 -10.39 24.00 -5.12
N ALA A 199 -9.20 23.43 -5.35
CA ALA A 199 -7.98 24.18 -5.64
C ALA A 199 -8.11 24.98 -6.95
N LEU A 200 -8.60 24.36 -8.02
CA LEU A 200 -8.80 25.02 -9.33
C LEU A 200 -9.81 26.19 -9.27
N LEU A 201 -10.66 26.23 -8.25
CA LEU A 201 -11.66 27.28 -8.01
C LEU A 201 -11.27 28.24 -6.86
N ASN A 202 -9.96 28.35 -6.58
CA ASN A 202 -9.42 29.24 -5.55
C ASN A 202 -10.13 29.08 -4.19
N ASN A 203 -10.33 27.84 -3.75
CA ASN A 203 -10.98 27.47 -2.49
C ASN A 203 -12.45 27.95 -2.32
N ASN A 204 -13.15 28.26 -3.41
CA ASN A 204 -14.55 28.69 -3.38
C ASN A 204 -15.43 27.82 -4.32
N PRO A 205 -15.72 26.56 -3.96
CA PRO A 205 -16.45 25.63 -4.80
C PRO A 205 -17.94 26.00 -4.92
N PRO A 206 -18.48 26.24 -6.15
CA PRO A 206 -19.89 26.44 -6.35
C PRO A 206 -20.65 25.11 -6.23
N TRP A 207 -21.98 25.20 -5.93
CA TRP A 207 -22.82 24.01 -5.81
C TRP A 207 -22.84 23.10 -7.05
N GLU A 208 -22.73 23.69 -8.23
CA GLU A 208 -22.69 22.94 -9.50
C GLU A 208 -21.44 22.05 -9.60
N MET A 209 -20.29 22.50 -9.09
CA MET A 209 -19.08 21.67 -9.01
C MET A 209 -19.29 20.45 -8.11
N LEU A 210 -19.95 20.61 -6.95
CA LEU A 210 -20.25 19.50 -6.05
C LEU A 210 -21.21 18.48 -6.67
N LYS A 211 -22.20 18.93 -7.45
CA LYS A 211 -23.07 18.02 -8.22
C LYS A 211 -22.30 17.25 -9.27
N HIS A 212 -21.44 17.92 -10.02
CA HIS A 212 -20.60 17.29 -11.04
C HIS A 212 -19.68 16.26 -10.40
N TRP A 213 -19.01 16.61 -9.31
CA TRP A 213 -18.19 15.71 -8.52
C TRP A 213 -18.98 14.47 -8.05
N ALA A 214 -20.17 14.64 -7.49
CA ALA A 214 -20.98 13.51 -7.01
C ALA A 214 -21.39 12.58 -8.15
N LEU A 215 -21.73 13.10 -9.32
CA LEU A 215 -22.19 12.28 -10.47
C LEU A 215 -21.02 11.63 -11.21
N LEU A 216 -19.94 12.35 -11.46
CA LEU A 216 -18.83 11.82 -12.23
C LEU A 216 -17.78 11.14 -11.33
N ASP A 217 -17.25 11.84 -10.32
CA ASP A 217 -16.14 11.31 -9.55
C ASP A 217 -16.60 10.26 -8.51
N VAL A 218 -17.79 10.42 -7.93
CA VAL A 218 -18.29 9.39 -7.01
C VAL A 218 -19.05 8.29 -7.75
N LEU A 219 -20.08 8.63 -8.54
CA LEU A 219 -20.96 7.60 -9.12
C LEU A 219 -20.34 6.92 -10.34
N TRP A 220 -20.01 7.69 -11.39
CA TRP A 220 -19.53 7.11 -12.66
C TRP A 220 -18.19 6.41 -12.52
N ARG A 221 -17.17 7.09 -12.00
CA ARG A 221 -15.81 6.55 -11.95
C ARG A 221 -15.70 5.32 -11.06
N LEU A 222 -16.44 5.26 -9.93
CA LEU A 222 -16.51 4.06 -9.10
C LEU A 222 -17.26 2.92 -9.80
N ALA A 223 -18.39 3.21 -10.42
CA ALA A 223 -19.16 2.19 -11.15
C ALA A 223 -18.37 1.62 -12.34
N ALA A 224 -17.67 2.46 -13.09
CA ALA A 224 -16.79 2.05 -14.17
C ALA A 224 -15.62 1.20 -13.65
N GLY A 225 -14.98 1.61 -12.54
CA GLY A 225 -13.92 0.84 -11.90
C GLY A 225 -14.37 -0.56 -11.50
N VAL A 226 -15.51 -0.68 -10.82
CA VAL A 226 -16.08 -1.96 -10.43
C VAL A 226 -16.48 -2.78 -11.66
N GLY A 227 -17.16 -2.19 -12.63
CA GLY A 227 -17.66 -2.87 -13.82
C GLY A 227 -16.56 -3.41 -14.72
N VAL A 228 -15.58 -2.56 -15.08
CA VAL A 228 -14.45 -2.96 -15.93
C VAL A 228 -13.55 -3.96 -15.21
N GLY A 229 -13.25 -3.72 -13.91
CA GLY A 229 -12.46 -4.64 -13.11
C GLY A 229 -13.08 -6.03 -13.03
N TRP A 230 -14.39 -6.10 -12.77
CA TRP A 230 -15.11 -7.37 -12.73
C TRP A 230 -15.08 -8.08 -14.11
N LEU A 231 -15.34 -7.35 -15.20
CA LEU A 231 -15.30 -7.91 -16.56
C LEU A 231 -13.94 -8.46 -16.92
N VAL A 232 -12.87 -7.68 -16.69
CA VAL A 232 -11.48 -8.08 -16.98
C VAL A 232 -11.09 -9.30 -16.14
N GLY A 233 -11.31 -9.25 -14.82
CA GLY A 233 -10.98 -10.35 -13.91
C GLY A 233 -11.74 -11.64 -14.25
N ARG A 234 -13.03 -11.54 -14.57
CA ARG A 234 -13.87 -12.68 -14.97
C ARG A 234 -13.47 -13.26 -16.33
N PHE A 235 -13.22 -12.39 -17.31
CA PHE A 235 -12.84 -12.81 -18.67
C PHE A 235 -11.45 -13.46 -18.66
N LEU A 236 -10.45 -12.80 -18.08
CA LEU A 236 -9.09 -13.35 -18.05
C LEU A 236 -8.99 -14.55 -17.12
N GLY A 237 -9.77 -14.60 -16.05
CA GLY A 237 -9.92 -15.80 -15.23
C GLY A 237 -10.50 -16.98 -16.02
N TYR A 238 -11.54 -16.74 -16.81
CA TYR A 238 -12.09 -17.77 -17.70
C TYR A 238 -11.06 -18.26 -18.73
N VAL A 239 -10.32 -17.34 -19.36
CA VAL A 239 -9.26 -17.68 -20.32
C VAL A 239 -8.14 -18.48 -19.66
N THR A 240 -7.71 -18.08 -18.47
CA THR A 240 -6.60 -18.73 -17.75
C THR A 240 -6.92 -20.13 -17.26
N PHE A 241 -8.13 -20.32 -16.71
CA PHE A 241 -8.47 -21.56 -15.99
C PHE A 241 -9.40 -22.51 -16.74
N ARG A 242 -10.28 -22.00 -17.63
CA ARG A 242 -11.35 -22.80 -18.21
C ARG A 242 -11.25 -23.03 -19.71
N VAL A 243 -10.54 -22.21 -20.46
CA VAL A 243 -10.38 -22.46 -21.88
C VAL A 243 -9.60 -23.76 -22.07
N PRO A 244 -10.20 -24.79 -22.72
CA PRO A 244 -9.52 -26.04 -22.97
C PRO A 244 -8.42 -25.79 -24.00
N ASN A 245 -7.20 -25.65 -23.51
CA ASN A 245 -6.03 -25.43 -24.35
C ASN A 245 -5.06 -26.58 -24.16
N ARG A 246 -4.46 -27.11 -25.25
CA ARG A 246 -3.40 -28.11 -25.17
C ARG A 246 -2.22 -27.64 -24.32
N ALA A 247 -2.04 -26.34 -24.17
CA ALA A 247 -0.99 -25.73 -23.40
C ALA A 247 -1.31 -25.56 -21.90
N ASN A 248 -2.57 -25.71 -21.44
CA ASN A 248 -3.01 -25.44 -20.05
C ASN A 248 -2.38 -24.15 -19.50
N LEU A 249 -2.95 -22.99 -19.79
CA LEU A 249 -2.38 -21.67 -19.44
C LEU A 249 -2.07 -21.52 -17.94
N SER A 250 -2.86 -22.14 -17.06
CA SER A 250 -2.59 -22.18 -15.63
C SER A 250 -1.38 -23.03 -15.22
N ARG A 251 -0.75 -23.75 -16.14
CA ARG A 251 0.46 -24.56 -15.91
C ARG A 251 1.75 -23.89 -16.35
N THR A 252 1.70 -22.68 -16.91
CA THR A 252 2.91 -21.94 -17.33
C THR A 252 3.90 -21.76 -16.20
N GLY A 253 3.42 -21.71 -14.96
CA GLY A 253 4.26 -21.49 -13.80
C GLY A 253 4.69 -20.03 -13.61
N ASP A 254 4.37 -19.15 -14.55
CA ASP A 254 4.78 -17.76 -14.55
C ASP A 254 3.77 -16.86 -13.86
N GLY A 255 4.22 -16.07 -12.88
CA GLY A 255 3.40 -15.07 -12.20
C GLY A 255 3.13 -13.80 -13.03
N PHE A 256 3.77 -13.64 -14.20
CA PHE A 256 3.58 -12.48 -15.09
C PHE A 256 2.13 -12.25 -15.51
N VAL A 257 1.30 -13.29 -15.49
CA VAL A 257 -0.13 -13.20 -15.83
C VAL A 257 -0.83 -12.23 -14.87
N SER A 258 -0.51 -12.24 -13.58
CA SER A 258 -1.09 -11.30 -12.61
C SER A 258 -0.72 -9.85 -12.92
N LEU A 259 0.54 -9.57 -13.29
CA LEU A 259 0.98 -8.24 -13.70
C LEU A 259 0.28 -7.80 -15.00
N GLY A 260 0.16 -8.70 -15.99
CA GLY A 260 -0.58 -8.43 -17.22
C GLY A 260 -2.05 -8.07 -16.94
N ILE A 261 -2.73 -8.82 -16.08
CA ILE A 261 -4.11 -8.54 -15.66
C ILE A 261 -4.20 -7.19 -14.93
N THR A 262 -3.24 -6.89 -14.05
CA THR A 262 -3.15 -5.60 -13.34
C THR A 262 -3.14 -4.43 -14.31
N LEU A 263 -2.19 -4.45 -15.27
CA LEU A 263 -2.02 -3.36 -16.22
C LEU A 263 -3.21 -3.22 -17.18
N ILE A 264 -3.79 -4.34 -17.62
CA ILE A 264 -4.99 -4.33 -18.47
C ILE A 264 -6.20 -3.78 -17.72
N ALA A 265 -6.45 -4.26 -16.48
CA ALA A 265 -7.58 -3.80 -15.68
C ALA A 265 -7.46 -2.30 -15.38
N TYR A 266 -6.25 -1.86 -14.98
CA TYR A 266 -5.96 -0.45 -14.75
C TYR A 266 -6.17 0.37 -16.03
N GLY A 267 -5.44 0.07 -17.10
CA GLY A 267 -5.44 0.87 -18.32
C GLY A 267 -6.78 0.94 -19.03
N LEU A 268 -7.52 -0.17 -19.13
CA LEU A 268 -8.86 -0.16 -19.73
C LEU A 268 -9.85 0.67 -18.92
N THR A 269 -9.69 0.70 -17.59
CA THR A 269 -10.56 1.50 -16.72
C THR A 269 -10.27 2.99 -16.85
N GLU A 270 -8.99 3.37 -16.89
CA GLU A 270 -8.58 4.76 -17.11
C GLU A 270 -9.06 5.28 -18.47
N LEU A 271 -9.05 4.45 -19.53
CA LEU A 271 -9.58 4.84 -20.87
C LEU A 271 -11.07 5.22 -20.85
N VAL A 272 -11.84 4.66 -19.94
CA VAL A 272 -13.27 5.01 -19.76
C VAL A 272 -13.49 6.01 -18.63
N SER A 273 -12.41 6.66 -18.17
CA SER A 273 -12.42 7.61 -17.06
C SER A 273 -13.00 6.99 -15.78
N GLY A 274 -12.68 5.72 -15.49
CA GLY A 274 -13.00 5.05 -14.23
C GLY A 274 -11.80 5.07 -13.28
N TYR A 275 -11.99 4.60 -12.04
CA TYR A 275 -10.87 4.44 -11.10
C TYR A 275 -10.15 3.11 -11.28
N GLY A 276 -8.98 3.14 -11.91
CA GLY A 276 -8.15 1.97 -12.18
C GLY A 276 -7.76 1.20 -10.92
N PHE A 277 -7.54 1.87 -9.79
CA PHE A 277 -7.24 1.24 -8.50
C PHE A 277 -8.38 0.32 -8.03
N VAL A 278 -9.62 0.80 -8.09
CA VAL A 278 -10.80 -0.03 -7.80
C VAL A 278 -10.86 -1.23 -8.74
N ALA A 279 -10.61 -1.00 -10.03
CA ALA A 279 -10.69 -2.03 -11.04
C ALA A 279 -9.65 -3.14 -10.83
N VAL A 280 -8.43 -2.81 -10.48
CA VAL A 280 -7.37 -3.80 -10.21
C VAL A 280 -7.75 -4.71 -9.06
N PHE A 281 -8.20 -4.14 -7.94
CA PHE A 281 -8.62 -4.94 -6.79
C PHE A 281 -9.84 -5.83 -7.12
N VAL A 282 -10.85 -5.27 -7.78
CA VAL A 282 -12.04 -6.03 -8.20
C VAL A 282 -11.67 -7.12 -9.19
N ALA A 283 -10.74 -6.86 -10.13
CA ALA A 283 -10.24 -7.86 -11.07
C ALA A 283 -9.50 -8.98 -10.35
N ALA A 284 -8.68 -8.67 -9.34
CA ALA A 284 -7.98 -9.67 -8.54
C ALA A 284 -8.95 -10.59 -7.79
N VAL A 285 -9.96 -10.03 -7.14
CA VAL A 285 -10.99 -10.82 -6.43
C VAL A 285 -11.84 -11.65 -7.41
N ALA A 286 -12.19 -11.09 -8.58
CA ALA A 286 -12.93 -11.82 -9.63
C ALA A 286 -12.09 -12.94 -10.26
N LEU A 287 -10.79 -12.74 -10.44
CA LEU A 287 -9.82 -13.75 -10.87
C LEU A 287 -9.71 -14.88 -9.84
N ARG A 288 -9.58 -14.54 -8.56
CA ARG A 288 -9.54 -15.49 -7.45
C ARG A 288 -10.81 -16.35 -7.37
N ASP A 289 -11.97 -15.77 -7.67
CA ASP A 289 -13.27 -16.46 -7.65
C ASP A 289 -13.47 -17.41 -8.86
N ALA A 290 -12.66 -17.31 -9.91
CA ALA A 290 -12.83 -18.10 -11.13
C ALA A 290 -12.51 -19.60 -10.93
N GLU A 291 -11.48 -19.95 -10.17
CA GLU A 291 -11.07 -21.33 -9.87
C GLU A 291 -10.31 -21.36 -8.53
N ARG A 292 -11.04 -21.30 -7.43
CA ARG A 292 -10.49 -21.13 -6.06
C ARG A 292 -9.53 -22.22 -5.63
N ASP A 293 -9.72 -23.45 -6.15
CA ASP A 293 -8.94 -24.62 -5.76
C ASP A 293 -7.64 -24.79 -6.55
N SER A 294 -7.38 -23.93 -7.54
CA SER A 294 -6.17 -23.99 -8.33
C SER A 294 -4.94 -23.54 -7.53
N GLU A 295 -3.86 -24.33 -7.57
CA GLU A 295 -2.57 -23.97 -6.98
C GLU A 295 -1.88 -22.81 -7.71
N TYR A 296 -2.33 -22.48 -8.92
CA TYR A 296 -1.76 -21.40 -9.70
C TYR A 296 -1.97 -20.03 -9.04
N HIS A 297 -3.00 -19.86 -8.21
CA HIS A 297 -3.22 -18.65 -7.45
C HIS A 297 -2.08 -18.32 -6.46
N GLU A 298 -1.47 -19.33 -5.86
CA GLU A 298 -0.30 -19.15 -4.99
C GLU A 298 0.88 -18.56 -5.77
N ARG A 299 1.15 -19.09 -6.97
CA ARG A 299 2.22 -18.57 -7.84
C ARG A 299 1.97 -17.13 -8.31
N LEU A 300 0.72 -16.83 -8.70
CA LEU A 300 0.33 -15.47 -9.08
C LEU A 300 0.54 -14.49 -7.91
N HIS A 301 0.12 -14.91 -6.71
CA HIS A 301 0.30 -14.15 -5.49
C HIS A 301 1.78 -13.96 -5.14
N ASP A 302 2.56 -15.02 -5.10
CA ASP A 302 3.99 -14.97 -4.73
C ASP A 302 4.79 -14.04 -5.64
N PHE A 303 4.50 -14.06 -6.94
CA PHE A 303 5.15 -13.16 -7.89
C PHE A 303 4.80 -11.69 -7.63
N VAL A 304 3.51 -11.40 -7.41
CA VAL A 304 3.04 -10.04 -7.10
C VAL A 304 3.65 -9.57 -5.80
N GLU A 305 3.62 -10.38 -4.74
CA GLU A 305 4.17 -10.04 -3.43
C GLU A 305 5.68 -9.75 -3.48
N GLN A 306 6.45 -10.55 -4.22
CA GLN A 306 7.89 -10.32 -4.39
C GLN A 306 8.17 -9.02 -5.16
N THR A 307 7.42 -8.77 -6.24
CA THR A 307 7.57 -7.55 -7.05
C THR A 307 7.20 -6.31 -6.26
N GLU A 308 6.05 -6.33 -5.60
CA GLU A 308 5.55 -5.29 -4.72
C GLU A 308 6.57 -4.95 -3.61
N ARG A 309 7.03 -5.97 -2.89
CA ARG A 309 8.00 -5.83 -1.81
C ARG A 309 9.30 -5.19 -2.30
N LEU A 310 9.84 -5.64 -3.44
CA LEU A 310 11.06 -5.06 -4.01
C LEU A 310 10.87 -3.58 -4.35
N MET A 311 9.81 -3.24 -5.08
CA MET A 311 9.53 -1.86 -5.48
C MET A 311 9.29 -0.95 -4.27
N MET A 312 8.53 -1.43 -3.29
CA MET A 312 8.28 -0.71 -2.05
C MET A 312 9.58 -0.42 -1.30
N MET A 313 10.49 -1.40 -1.18
CA MET A 313 11.75 -1.21 -0.46
C MET A 313 12.67 -0.20 -1.17
N VAL A 314 12.69 -0.20 -2.50
CA VAL A 314 13.40 0.84 -3.27
C VAL A 314 12.84 2.22 -2.94
N MET A 315 11.50 2.38 -2.95
CA MET A 315 10.86 3.65 -2.62
C MET A 315 11.10 4.09 -1.18
N LEU A 316 11.16 3.16 -0.22
CA LEU A 316 11.47 3.48 1.17
C LEU A 316 12.91 3.94 1.36
N VAL A 317 13.86 3.40 0.58
CA VAL A 317 15.25 3.90 0.56
C VAL A 317 15.29 5.32 -0.02
N LEU A 318 14.58 5.59 -1.12
CA LEU A 318 14.46 6.95 -1.66
C LEU A 318 13.79 7.90 -0.66
N PHE A 319 12.72 7.46 0.00
CA PHE A 319 12.05 8.21 1.06
C PHE A 319 13.00 8.53 2.22
N GLY A 320 13.86 7.59 2.64
CA GLY A 320 14.95 7.86 3.59
C GLY A 320 15.92 8.95 3.11
N GLY A 321 16.21 8.98 1.81
CA GLY A 321 17.00 10.02 1.16
C GLY A 321 16.33 11.40 1.18
N THR A 322 15.02 11.48 0.94
CA THR A 322 14.28 12.76 1.00
C THR A 322 14.27 13.38 2.40
N LEU A 323 14.28 12.54 3.45
CA LEU A 323 14.39 13.01 4.84
C LEU A 323 15.72 13.72 5.11
N VAL A 324 16.82 13.27 4.50
CA VAL A 324 18.14 13.93 4.61
C VAL A 324 18.13 15.29 3.94
N HIS A 325 17.37 15.43 2.87
CA HIS A 325 17.35 16.62 2.03
C HIS A 325 16.24 17.62 2.36
N GLY A 326 15.64 17.51 3.54
CA GLY A 326 14.76 18.54 4.07
C GLY A 326 13.29 18.36 3.79
N LEU A 327 12.82 17.16 3.45
CA LEU A 327 11.38 16.89 3.27
C LEU A 327 10.54 17.39 4.47
N ILE A 328 11.11 17.32 5.67
CA ILE A 328 10.45 17.70 6.92
C ILE A 328 10.84 19.09 7.45
N ASP A 329 11.63 19.87 6.70
CA ASP A 329 12.11 21.19 7.15
C ASP A 329 10.97 22.23 7.28
N ALA A 330 9.89 22.05 6.51
CA ALA A 330 8.72 22.92 6.59
C ALA A 330 7.79 22.62 7.79
N LEU A 331 8.16 21.70 8.71
CA LEU A 331 7.35 21.33 9.85
C LEU A 331 7.38 22.41 10.95
N SER A 332 6.21 22.79 11.40
CA SER A 332 6.01 23.53 12.65
C SER A 332 5.72 22.55 13.81
N TRP A 333 5.89 23.00 15.05
CA TRP A 333 5.49 22.20 16.22
C TRP A 333 3.99 21.89 16.24
N SER A 334 3.15 22.76 15.68
CA SER A 334 1.74 22.49 15.49
C SER A 334 1.50 21.34 14.52
N ALA A 335 2.29 21.23 13.44
CA ALA A 335 2.24 20.15 12.48
C ALA A 335 2.66 18.81 13.11
N VAL A 336 3.69 18.80 13.95
CA VAL A 336 4.10 17.60 14.71
C VAL A 336 2.98 17.16 15.66
N GLY A 337 2.37 18.07 16.39
CA GLY A 337 1.22 17.78 17.25
C GLY A 337 0.02 17.22 16.48
N ALA A 338 -0.30 17.82 15.32
CA ALA A 338 -1.35 17.35 14.43
C ALA A 338 -1.06 15.92 13.90
N ALA A 339 0.17 15.65 13.50
CA ALA A 339 0.59 14.31 13.04
C ALA A 339 0.39 13.24 14.11
N VAL A 340 0.74 13.53 15.36
CA VAL A 340 0.53 12.63 16.51
C VAL A 340 -0.97 12.38 16.72
N VAL A 341 -1.80 13.42 16.69
CA VAL A 341 -3.26 13.29 16.84
C VAL A 341 -3.88 12.50 15.69
N ILE A 342 -3.46 12.77 14.45
CA ILE A 342 -3.94 12.02 13.28
C ILE A 342 -3.62 10.54 13.41
N LEU A 343 -2.40 10.18 13.80
CA LEU A 343 -1.98 8.79 13.90
C LEU A 343 -2.62 8.05 15.06
N PHE A 344 -2.64 8.65 16.26
CA PHE A 344 -3.01 7.95 17.49
C PHE A 344 -4.46 8.15 17.93
N LEU A 345 -5.16 9.19 17.44
CA LEU A 345 -6.53 9.48 17.87
C LEU A 345 -7.55 9.40 16.74
N VAL A 346 -7.28 10.00 15.58
CA VAL A 346 -8.28 10.08 14.49
C VAL A 346 -8.68 8.69 14.03
N ARG A 347 -7.72 7.86 13.65
CA ARG A 347 -8.01 6.53 13.12
C ARG A 347 -8.64 5.58 14.13
N PRO A 348 -8.14 5.46 15.38
CA PRO A 348 -8.81 4.65 16.41
C PRO A 348 -10.24 5.11 16.73
N LEU A 349 -10.48 6.42 16.84
CA LEU A 349 -11.81 6.96 17.11
C LEU A 349 -12.79 6.70 15.96
N ALA A 350 -12.35 6.98 14.73
CA ALA A 350 -13.15 6.68 13.54
C ALA A 350 -13.42 5.18 13.38
N GLY A 351 -12.43 4.32 13.69
CA GLY A 351 -12.56 2.86 13.64
C GLY A 351 -13.57 2.34 14.66
N VAL A 352 -13.48 2.80 15.90
CA VAL A 352 -14.45 2.42 16.95
C VAL A 352 -15.86 2.91 16.60
N ALA A 353 -16.00 4.14 16.11
CA ALA A 353 -17.29 4.68 15.65
C ALA A 353 -17.85 3.88 14.47
N GLY A 354 -17.02 3.58 13.48
CA GLY A 354 -17.41 2.76 12.32
C GLY A 354 -17.85 1.35 12.71
N LEU A 355 -17.22 0.75 13.71
CA LEU A 355 -17.54 -0.60 14.20
C LEU A 355 -18.54 -0.62 15.37
N ALA A 356 -19.21 0.49 15.69
CA ALA A 356 -20.26 0.53 16.70
C ALA A 356 -21.41 -0.43 16.33
N GLY A 357 -21.88 -1.25 17.29
CA GLY A 357 -22.97 -2.22 17.06
C GLY A 357 -22.57 -3.52 16.30
N VAL A 358 -21.32 -3.64 15.82
CA VAL A 358 -20.84 -4.93 15.27
C VAL A 358 -20.50 -5.87 16.43
N PRO A 359 -20.89 -7.17 16.39
CA PRO A 359 -20.63 -8.14 17.46
C PRO A 359 -19.18 -8.66 17.40
N VAL A 360 -18.23 -7.75 17.60
CA VAL A 360 -16.79 -8.02 17.66
C VAL A 360 -16.26 -7.48 19.00
N PRO A 361 -15.38 -8.21 19.68
CA PRO A 361 -14.79 -7.75 20.95
C PRO A 361 -14.15 -6.37 20.84
N LEU A 362 -14.23 -5.55 21.90
CA LEU A 362 -13.67 -4.21 21.91
C LEU A 362 -12.16 -4.19 21.60
N ALA A 363 -11.42 -5.17 22.10
CA ALA A 363 -9.99 -5.30 21.83
C ALA A 363 -9.68 -5.47 20.34
N GLU A 364 -10.52 -6.20 19.60
CA GLU A 364 -10.38 -6.38 18.16
C GLU A 364 -10.79 -5.11 17.39
N LYS A 365 -11.87 -4.42 17.83
CA LYS A 365 -12.24 -3.11 17.27
C LYS A 365 -11.13 -2.08 17.42
N LEU A 366 -10.50 -2.06 18.59
CA LEU A 366 -9.36 -1.18 18.85
C LEU A 366 -8.15 -1.55 18.00
N ALA A 367 -7.88 -2.84 17.82
CA ALA A 367 -6.79 -3.29 16.93
C ALA A 367 -7.06 -2.90 15.47
N ILE A 368 -8.25 -3.15 14.94
CA ILE A 368 -8.65 -2.74 13.58
C ILE A 368 -8.56 -1.21 13.42
N GLY A 369 -9.03 -0.47 14.42
CA GLY A 369 -8.94 1.00 14.43
C GLY A 369 -7.50 1.51 14.54
N PHE A 370 -6.62 0.84 15.29
CA PHE A 370 -5.24 1.24 15.47
C PHE A 370 -4.38 0.94 14.23
N PHE A 371 -4.54 -0.23 13.61
CA PHE A 371 -3.73 -0.67 12.50
C PHE A 371 -4.10 -0.01 11.15
N GLY A 372 -4.20 1.30 11.15
CA GLY A 372 -4.33 2.09 9.93
C GLY A 372 -2.97 2.57 9.43
N ILE A 373 -2.16 1.68 8.85
CA ILE A 373 -0.78 1.99 8.44
C ILE A 373 -0.79 2.89 7.20
N ARG A 374 -0.06 4.02 7.25
CA ARG A 374 0.09 4.98 6.14
C ARG A 374 1.38 4.70 5.38
N GLY A 375 1.34 4.76 4.05
CA GLY A 375 2.48 4.42 3.23
C GLY A 375 2.52 5.11 1.87
N MET A 376 2.88 4.36 0.83
CA MET A 376 3.11 4.91 -0.51
C MET A 376 1.86 5.46 -1.18
N GLY A 377 0.66 4.94 -0.88
CA GLY A 377 -0.60 5.53 -1.34
C GLY A 377 -0.74 6.99 -0.91
N SER A 378 -0.36 7.34 0.33
CA SER A 378 -0.39 8.73 0.81
C SER A 378 0.56 9.64 0.00
N ILE A 379 1.75 9.15 -0.32
CA ILE A 379 2.73 9.87 -1.17
C ILE A 379 2.18 10.03 -2.59
N TYR A 380 1.59 8.98 -3.14
CA TYR A 380 0.97 9.01 -4.45
C TYR A 380 -0.12 10.08 -4.58
N TYR A 381 -1.08 10.14 -3.64
CA TYR A 381 -2.18 11.11 -3.72
C TYR A 381 -1.71 12.55 -3.65
N VAL A 382 -0.70 12.83 -2.82
CA VAL A 382 -0.11 14.18 -2.75
C VAL A 382 0.62 14.49 -4.06
N ALA A 383 1.43 13.56 -4.60
CA ALA A 383 2.11 13.74 -5.87
C ALA A 383 1.12 14.00 -7.02
N TYR A 384 0.10 13.14 -7.16
CA TYR A 384 -0.93 13.25 -8.18
C TYR A 384 -1.69 14.59 -8.12
N ALA A 385 -2.11 14.99 -6.92
CA ALA A 385 -2.85 16.24 -6.75
C ALA A 385 -2.00 17.47 -7.08
N LEU A 386 -0.74 17.51 -6.60
CA LEU A 386 0.17 18.62 -6.84
C LEU A 386 0.64 18.70 -8.32
N ASN A 387 0.66 17.58 -9.04
CA ASN A 387 0.94 17.55 -10.47
C ASN A 387 -0.28 17.99 -11.31
N THR A 388 -1.50 17.87 -10.75
CA THR A 388 -2.76 18.17 -11.46
C THR A 388 -3.23 19.59 -11.23
N ALA A 389 -2.99 20.18 -10.05
CA ALA A 389 -3.43 21.54 -9.68
C ALA A 389 -2.41 22.22 -8.77
N GLU A 390 -2.42 23.56 -8.77
CA GLU A 390 -1.63 24.34 -7.85
C GLU A 390 -2.31 24.42 -6.47
N PHE A 391 -1.54 24.17 -5.43
CA PHE A 391 -1.95 24.26 -4.03
C PHE A 391 -1.09 25.30 -3.31
N ASP A 392 -1.69 26.07 -2.40
CA ASP A 392 -1.02 27.20 -1.73
C ASP A 392 0.13 26.78 -0.79
N VAL A 393 0.11 25.51 -0.29
CA VAL A 393 1.03 25.03 0.75
C VAL A 393 1.71 23.68 0.40
N PRO A 394 2.34 23.54 -0.79
CA PRO A 394 2.84 22.23 -1.25
C PRO A 394 3.94 21.67 -0.33
N ASN A 395 4.88 22.50 0.14
CA ASN A 395 5.95 22.06 1.02
C ASN A 395 5.42 21.57 2.37
N ALA A 396 4.42 22.23 2.93
CA ALA A 396 3.81 21.81 4.18
C ALA A 396 2.98 20.53 4.03
N LEU A 397 2.29 20.35 2.91
CA LEU A 397 1.60 19.08 2.59
C LEU A 397 2.59 17.92 2.51
N TRP A 398 3.71 18.09 1.82
CA TRP A 398 4.77 17.08 1.75
C TRP A 398 5.38 16.79 3.12
N ALA A 399 5.69 17.84 3.90
CA ALA A 399 6.30 17.70 5.20
C ALA A 399 5.39 16.95 6.20
N VAL A 400 4.11 17.32 6.28
CA VAL A 400 3.14 16.66 7.17
C VAL A 400 2.88 15.22 6.73
N THR A 401 2.69 14.98 5.42
CA THR A 401 2.49 13.64 4.89
C THR A 401 3.70 12.76 5.13
N GLY A 402 4.91 13.24 4.82
CA GLY A 402 6.15 12.54 5.06
C GLY A 402 6.37 12.20 6.53
N LEU A 403 6.10 13.14 7.45
CA LEU A 403 6.20 12.87 8.89
C LEU A 403 5.21 11.78 9.33
N ILE A 404 3.95 11.82 8.86
CA ILE A 404 2.95 10.82 9.25
C ILE A 404 3.31 9.44 8.69
N VAL A 405 3.78 9.35 7.45
CA VAL A 405 4.29 8.10 6.86
C VAL A 405 5.47 7.57 7.67
N LEU A 406 6.44 8.41 8.00
CA LEU A 406 7.60 8.02 8.83
C LEU A 406 7.16 7.50 10.21
N LEU A 407 6.32 8.25 10.91
CA LEU A 407 5.81 7.85 12.22
C LEU A 407 4.98 6.56 12.12
N SER A 408 4.18 6.41 11.07
CA SER A 408 3.42 5.19 10.82
C SER A 408 4.32 3.97 10.62
N ILE A 409 5.39 4.09 9.83
CA ILE A 409 6.37 3.02 9.64
C ILE A 409 7.04 2.65 10.97
N LEU A 410 7.46 3.64 11.75
CA LEU A 410 8.15 3.40 13.03
C LEU A 410 7.23 2.77 14.08
N VAL A 411 6.04 3.34 14.27
CA VAL A 411 5.09 2.88 15.30
C VAL A 411 4.53 1.51 14.96
N HIS A 412 3.98 1.35 13.77
CA HIS A 412 3.36 0.08 13.39
C HIS A 412 4.42 -1.00 13.13
N GLY A 413 5.56 -0.66 12.52
CA GLY A 413 6.65 -1.60 12.29
C GLY A 413 7.28 -2.18 13.57
N THR A 414 7.07 -1.55 14.72
CA THR A 414 7.50 -2.07 16.04
C THR A 414 6.38 -2.68 16.86
N THR A 415 5.11 -2.27 16.64
CA THR A 415 3.98 -2.66 17.51
C THR A 415 3.10 -3.77 16.94
N VAL A 416 3.08 -3.96 15.61
CA VAL A 416 2.22 -4.94 14.93
C VAL A 416 2.45 -6.36 15.50
N THR A 417 3.65 -6.88 15.37
CA THR A 417 3.99 -8.25 15.77
C THR A 417 3.65 -8.57 17.23
N PRO A 418 4.05 -7.74 18.23
CA PRO A 418 3.71 -8.03 19.64
C PRO A 418 2.20 -7.93 19.94
N ILE A 419 1.48 -7.00 19.31
CA ILE A 419 0.03 -6.88 19.52
C ILE A 419 -0.71 -8.07 18.92
N MET A 420 -0.41 -8.45 17.66
CA MET A 420 -1.05 -9.58 17.00
C MET A 420 -0.77 -10.89 17.73
N ARG A 421 0.47 -11.17 18.15
CA ARG A 421 0.80 -12.34 18.98
C ARG A 421 -0.03 -12.39 20.27
N ARG A 422 -0.32 -11.24 20.90
CA ARG A 422 -1.14 -11.19 22.10
C ARG A 422 -2.62 -11.49 21.82
N ILE A 423 -3.14 -11.00 20.69
CA ILE A 423 -4.52 -11.28 20.26
C ILE A 423 -4.68 -12.76 19.92
N ASP A 424 -3.76 -13.33 19.13
CA ASP A 424 -3.78 -14.72 18.71
C ASP A 424 -3.72 -15.67 19.92
N ARG A 425 -2.84 -15.40 20.89
CA ARG A 425 -2.78 -16.16 22.15
C ARG A 425 -4.10 -16.11 22.96
N ARG A 426 -4.76 -14.96 23.00
CA ARG A 426 -6.06 -14.83 23.68
C ARG A 426 -7.15 -15.62 22.97
N ARG A 427 -7.19 -15.63 21.64
CA ARG A 427 -8.14 -16.43 20.85
C ARG A 427 -7.92 -17.92 21.08
N GLN A 428 -6.68 -18.38 21.00
CA GLN A 428 -6.34 -19.80 21.29
C GLN A 428 -6.71 -20.22 22.70
N ALA A 429 -6.63 -19.33 23.67
CA ALA A 429 -7.05 -19.62 25.04
C ALA A 429 -8.58 -19.69 25.23
N MET A 430 -9.34 -18.97 24.37
CA MET A 430 -10.81 -18.97 24.40
C MET A 430 -11.42 -20.11 23.57
N ASP A 431 -10.74 -20.55 22.55
CA ASP A 431 -11.18 -21.63 21.63
C ASP A 431 -9.99 -22.59 21.40
N PRO A 432 -9.65 -23.42 22.40
CA PRO A 432 -8.53 -24.33 22.29
C PRO A 432 -8.80 -25.31 21.13
N PRO A 433 -7.80 -25.62 20.28
CA PRO A 433 -7.96 -26.58 19.21
C PRO A 433 -8.47 -27.89 19.82
N PRO A 434 -9.40 -28.62 19.15
CA PRO A 434 -9.90 -29.89 19.63
C PRO A 434 -8.70 -30.76 19.98
N ALA A 435 -8.67 -31.28 21.23
CA ALA A 435 -7.56 -32.09 21.72
C ALA A 435 -7.26 -33.15 20.65
N ALA A 436 -6.08 -33.03 20.02
CA ALA A 436 -5.65 -34.02 19.05
C ALA A 436 -5.83 -35.39 19.69
N ALA A 437 -6.68 -36.23 19.11
CA ALA A 437 -6.92 -37.56 19.57
C ALA A 437 -5.55 -38.23 19.76
N ILE A 438 -5.16 -38.42 20.99
CA ILE A 438 -3.96 -39.14 21.36
C ILE A 438 -4.20 -40.53 20.79
N HIS A 439 -3.72 -40.82 19.59
CA HIS A 439 -3.64 -42.19 19.13
C HIS A 439 -2.71 -42.90 20.11
N PRO A 440 -3.21 -43.85 20.89
CA PRO A 440 -2.32 -44.71 21.69
C PRO A 440 -1.38 -45.39 20.70
N ARG A 441 -0.08 -45.12 20.82
CA ARG A 441 0.94 -45.94 20.15
C ARG A 441 0.62 -47.39 20.57
N MET A 442 0.12 -48.18 19.62
CA MET A 442 0.14 -49.62 19.78
C MET A 442 1.60 -50.04 19.97
N GLU A 443 1.96 -50.30 21.19
CA GLU A 443 3.15 -51.02 21.59
C GLU A 443 3.08 -52.37 20.85
N LYS A 444 3.86 -52.53 19.82
CA LYS A 444 4.04 -53.84 19.15
C LYS A 444 4.64 -54.77 20.16
N ALA A 445 3.76 -55.57 20.76
CA ALA A 445 4.12 -56.72 21.54
C ALA A 445 5.08 -57.62 20.74
N GLY A 446 6.14 -58.02 21.41
CA GLY A 446 7.22 -58.81 20.85
C GLY A 446 6.80 -60.10 20.18
N VAL A 447 7.41 -60.32 19.02
CA VAL A 447 7.53 -61.67 18.49
C VAL A 447 8.92 -62.14 18.84
N SER A 448 8.90 -63.15 19.72
CA SER A 448 10.05 -63.96 20.07
C SER A 448 10.46 -64.85 18.89
N PRO A 449 11.73 -65.05 18.62
CA PRO A 449 12.18 -66.04 17.67
C PRO A 449 12.45 -67.37 18.42
N ASP A 450 11.81 -68.42 17.98
CA ASP A 450 12.19 -69.80 18.30
C ASP A 450 11.79 -70.75 17.19
N PRO A 451 12.46 -71.88 17.08
CA PRO A 451 13.93 -72.14 17.01
C PRO A 451 14.42 -72.53 15.61
#